data_fba360faad1b2d2e345358f9fd4a9b46
#
_entry.id   fba360faad1b2d2e345358f9fd4a9b46
#
_cell.length_a   1.000
_cell.length_b   1.000
_cell.length_c   1.000
_cell.angle_alpha   90.00
_cell.angle_beta   90.00
_cell.angle_gamma   90.00
#
_symmetry.space_group_name_H-M   'P 1'
#
loop_
_entity.id
_entity.type
_entity.pdbx_description
1 polymer ?
#
loop_
_entity_poly.entity_id
_entity_poly.type
_entity_poly.pdbx_seq_one_letter_code
_entity_poly.pdbx_strand_id
1 'polypeptide(L)'
;MQVTSHTTVAVPIETVWDALSDHGGIARWAPGLTVTMDKVGTTNPNGVGAIRRIASAGPGPDIVEEVVLFEPPQLLGYKALSGVPFPGYGGEVRLSETGAGTQITYTLSSTASFPLVKAPLAAICQVLMRMLARAATKRN
;
A
#
# COMPACT_ATOMS: atom_id res chain seq x y z
N MET A 1 1.68 -15.65 -8.11
CA MET A 1 0.92 -15.88 -6.85
C MET A 1 0.31 -14.57 -6.38
N GLN A 2 -0.95 -14.60 -5.96
CA GLN A 2 -1.65 -13.43 -5.43
C GLN A 2 -2.37 -13.79 -4.15
N VAL A 3 -2.43 -12.82 -3.24
CA VAL A 3 -3.27 -12.88 -2.05
C VAL A 3 -4.09 -11.61 -1.97
N THR A 4 -5.34 -11.72 -1.51
CA THR A 4 -6.25 -10.59 -1.42
C THR A 4 -6.90 -10.53 -0.06
N SER A 5 -7.00 -9.32 0.50
CA SER A 5 -7.73 -9.05 1.73
C SER A 5 -8.70 -7.90 1.47
N HIS A 6 -9.85 -7.93 2.13
CA HIS A 6 -10.82 -6.86 1.97
C HIS A 6 -11.51 -6.54 3.28
N THR A 7 -11.94 -5.29 3.41
CA THR A 7 -12.70 -4.81 4.56
C THR A 7 -13.53 -3.60 4.13
N THR A 8 -14.49 -3.22 4.96
CA THR A 8 -15.30 -2.00 4.76
C THR A 8 -15.07 -1.07 5.93
N VAL A 9 -14.85 0.21 5.64
CA VAL A 9 -14.68 1.26 6.63
C VAL A 9 -15.80 2.29 6.48
N ALA A 10 -16.27 2.85 7.61
CA ALA A 10 -17.40 3.78 7.64
C ALA A 10 -16.93 5.22 7.40
N VAL A 11 -16.13 5.44 6.36
CA VAL A 11 -15.64 6.76 5.95
C VAL A 11 -15.75 6.92 4.44
N PRO A 12 -15.82 8.18 3.93
CA PRO A 12 -15.92 8.42 2.49
C PRO A 12 -14.71 7.90 1.72
N ILE A 13 -14.90 7.59 0.44
CA ILE A 13 -13.84 7.09 -0.42
C ILE A 13 -12.67 8.07 -0.54
N GLU A 14 -12.94 9.37 -0.56
CA GLU A 14 -11.91 10.40 -0.62
C GLU A 14 -11.01 10.38 0.61
N THR A 15 -11.59 10.10 1.79
CA THR A 15 -10.82 10.00 3.04
C THR A 15 -9.87 8.81 3.00
N VAL A 16 -10.33 7.67 2.50
CA VAL A 16 -9.48 6.49 2.35
C VAL A 16 -8.40 6.75 1.30
N TRP A 17 -8.77 7.38 0.19
CA TRP A 17 -7.82 7.72 -0.86
C TRP A 17 -6.72 8.66 -0.36
N ASP A 18 -7.08 9.67 0.43
CA ASP A 18 -6.11 10.60 1.00
C ASP A 18 -5.10 9.89 1.89
N ALA A 19 -5.56 8.93 2.70
CA ALA A 19 -4.66 8.12 3.53
C ALA A 19 -3.76 7.23 2.67
N LEU A 20 -4.31 6.62 1.64
CA LEU A 20 -3.60 5.69 0.76
C LEU A 20 -2.54 6.40 -0.08
N SER A 21 -2.86 7.56 -0.65
CA SER A 21 -1.99 8.27 -1.59
C SER A 21 -0.98 9.19 -0.91
N ASP A 22 -1.11 9.43 0.38
CA ASP A 22 -0.15 10.23 1.16
C ASP A 22 1.03 9.36 1.57
N HIS A 23 2.00 9.20 0.67
CA HIS A 23 3.14 8.30 0.92
C HIS A 23 3.93 8.71 2.17
N GLY A 24 4.17 10.01 2.34
CA GLY A 24 4.87 10.52 3.53
C GLY A 24 4.09 10.26 4.83
N GLY A 25 2.77 10.16 4.74
CA GLY A 25 1.91 9.90 5.88
C GLY A 25 2.01 8.49 6.44
N ILE A 26 2.61 7.55 5.70
CA ILE A 26 2.77 6.16 6.16
C ILE A 26 3.52 6.13 7.51
N ALA A 27 4.50 7.00 7.70
CA ALA A 27 5.27 7.07 8.95
C ALA A 27 4.39 7.39 10.15
N ARG A 28 3.24 8.06 9.97
CA ARG A 28 2.35 8.43 11.07
C ARG A 28 1.49 7.28 11.55
N TRP A 29 1.15 6.34 10.66
CA TRP A 29 0.29 5.20 11.04
C TRP A 29 1.03 3.85 11.02
N ALA A 30 2.33 3.86 10.73
CA ALA A 30 3.18 2.68 10.78
C ALA A 30 4.40 3.01 11.66
N PRO A 31 4.31 2.81 12.99
CA PRO A 31 5.38 3.19 13.91
C PRO A 31 6.71 2.51 13.57
N GLY A 32 7.80 3.26 13.71
CA GLY A 32 9.13 2.76 13.43
C GLY A 32 9.55 2.85 11.97
N LEU A 33 8.67 3.36 11.10
CA LEU A 33 9.00 3.56 9.68
C LEU A 33 9.21 5.04 9.39
N THR A 34 10.15 5.30 8.46
CA THR A 34 10.32 6.63 7.86
C THR A 34 10.17 6.48 6.35
N VAL A 35 9.54 7.48 5.72
CA VAL A 35 9.32 7.47 4.28
C VAL A 35 9.92 8.71 3.67
N THR A 36 10.75 8.52 2.65
CA THR A 36 11.30 9.60 1.84
C THR A 36 10.94 9.35 0.37
N MET A 37 10.78 10.44 -0.40
CA MET A 37 10.48 10.33 -1.83
C MET A 37 11.77 10.43 -2.61
N ASP A 38 12.20 9.32 -3.21
CA ASP A 38 13.37 9.30 -4.10
C ASP A 38 13.06 10.00 -5.43
N LYS A 39 11.77 9.95 -5.84
CA LYS A 39 11.32 10.59 -7.06
C LYS A 39 9.84 10.93 -6.92
N VAL A 40 9.44 12.09 -7.42
CA VAL A 40 8.03 12.47 -7.51
C VAL A 40 7.43 11.97 -8.83
N GLY A 41 6.11 11.78 -8.86
CA GLY A 41 5.42 11.34 -10.07
C GLY A 41 5.46 12.41 -11.17
N THR A 42 5.24 11.96 -12.41
CA THR A 42 5.35 12.85 -13.59
C THR A 42 4.19 13.82 -13.70
N THR A 43 2.96 13.39 -13.45
CA THR A 43 1.76 14.23 -13.55
C THR A 43 1.29 14.67 -12.18
N ASN A 44 1.28 13.74 -11.23
CA ASN A 44 0.93 14.00 -9.83
C ASN A 44 2.12 13.58 -8.98
N PRO A 45 2.57 14.40 -8.00
CA PRO A 45 3.74 14.04 -7.17
C PRO A 45 3.64 12.68 -6.50
N ASN A 46 2.43 12.24 -6.15
CA ASN A 46 2.20 10.94 -5.52
C ASN A 46 1.72 9.86 -6.51
N GLY A 47 1.64 10.20 -7.79
CA GLY A 47 1.10 9.34 -8.84
C GLY A 47 2.15 8.49 -9.54
N VAL A 48 1.81 8.05 -10.75
CA VAL A 48 2.67 7.17 -11.56
C VAL A 48 4.05 7.74 -11.71
N GLY A 49 5.06 6.93 -11.47
CA GLY A 49 6.47 7.31 -11.50
C GLY A 49 7.03 7.75 -10.16
N ALA A 50 6.17 7.98 -9.17
CA ALA A 50 6.64 8.29 -7.81
C ALA A 50 7.37 7.08 -7.23
N ILE A 51 8.54 7.33 -6.63
CA ILE A 51 9.36 6.29 -5.98
C ILE A 51 9.50 6.67 -4.53
N ARG A 52 9.05 5.79 -3.64
CA ARG A 52 9.14 5.98 -2.19
C ARG A 52 10.12 5.01 -1.59
N ARG A 53 10.87 5.49 -0.59
CA ARG A 53 11.82 4.70 0.17
C ARG A 53 11.30 4.58 1.59
N ILE A 54 11.10 3.35 2.03
CA ILE A 54 10.58 3.05 3.36
C ILE A 54 11.71 2.42 4.16
N ALA A 55 12.14 3.10 5.21
CA ALA A 55 13.20 2.64 6.11
C ALA A 55 12.62 2.29 7.46
N SER A 56 13.11 1.20 8.04
CA SER A 56 12.75 0.81 9.41
C SER A 56 13.88 1.19 10.37
N ALA A 57 13.54 1.33 11.66
CA ALA A 57 14.52 1.65 12.71
C ALA A 57 15.47 0.49 13.00
N GLY A 58 15.13 -0.75 12.60
CA GLY A 58 15.95 -1.94 12.83
C GLY A 58 16.91 -2.22 11.69
N PRO A 59 17.71 -3.31 11.81
CA PRO A 59 18.56 -3.75 10.72
C PRO A 59 17.71 -4.28 9.56
N GLY A 60 18.23 -4.14 8.35
CA GLY A 60 17.59 -4.61 7.14
C GLY A 60 17.60 -3.56 6.06
N PRO A 61 17.37 -3.96 4.79
CA PRO A 61 17.40 -3.03 3.68
C PRO A 61 16.16 -2.13 3.68
N ASP A 62 16.30 -0.93 3.12
CA ASP A 62 15.16 -0.09 2.83
C ASP A 62 14.30 -0.74 1.75
N ILE A 63 13.00 -0.56 1.84
CA ILE A 63 12.07 -0.99 0.80
C ILE A 63 11.87 0.19 -0.16
N VAL A 64 12.13 -0.04 -1.44
CA VAL A 64 11.94 0.98 -2.47
C VAL A 64 10.82 0.52 -3.40
N GLU A 65 9.81 1.36 -3.55
CA GLU A 65 8.61 1.04 -4.32
C GLU A 65 8.27 2.15 -5.31
N GLU A 66 7.82 1.77 -6.49
CA GLU A 66 7.38 2.70 -7.52
C GLU A 66 5.88 2.57 -7.76
N VAL A 67 5.18 3.70 -7.82
CA VAL A 67 3.75 3.74 -8.19
C VAL A 67 3.62 3.50 -9.68
N VAL A 68 2.85 2.49 -10.07
CA VAL A 68 2.65 2.09 -11.46
C VAL A 68 1.21 2.26 -11.94
N LEU A 69 0.24 2.34 -11.01
CA LEU A 69 -1.16 2.62 -11.31
C LEU A 69 -1.64 3.71 -10.35
N PHE A 70 -2.36 4.69 -10.88
CA PHE A 70 -2.85 5.81 -10.06
C PHE A 70 -4.13 6.38 -10.69
N GLU A 71 -5.27 5.91 -10.20
CA GLU A 71 -6.59 6.33 -10.68
C GLU A 71 -7.44 6.82 -9.49
N PRO A 72 -7.27 8.08 -9.07
CA PRO A 72 -8.02 8.63 -7.95
C PRO A 72 -9.53 8.63 -8.22
N PRO A 73 -10.34 8.34 -7.22
CA PRO A 73 -10.03 7.87 -5.87
C PRO A 73 -10.18 6.34 -5.74
N GLN A 74 -9.98 5.57 -6.80
CA GLN A 74 -10.38 4.18 -6.88
C GLN A 74 -9.24 3.16 -6.89
N LEU A 75 -8.08 3.51 -7.45
CA LEU A 75 -7.05 2.49 -7.70
C LEU A 75 -5.65 3.07 -7.55
N LEU A 76 -4.83 2.39 -6.74
CA LEU A 76 -3.39 2.66 -6.62
C LEU A 76 -2.64 1.34 -6.67
N GLY A 77 -1.64 1.25 -7.54
CA GLY A 77 -0.79 0.08 -7.65
C GLY A 77 0.67 0.47 -7.57
N TYR A 78 1.49 -0.39 -6.98
CA TYR A 78 2.92 -0.18 -6.83
C TYR A 78 3.67 -1.49 -7.02
N LYS A 79 4.97 -1.38 -7.35
CA LYS A 79 5.87 -2.52 -7.45
C LYS A 79 7.12 -2.26 -6.63
N ALA A 80 7.70 -3.29 -6.04
CA ALA A 80 8.96 -3.17 -5.34
C ALA A 80 10.11 -3.12 -6.35
N LEU A 81 11.01 -2.15 -6.15
CA LEU A 81 12.26 -2.06 -6.88
C LEU A 81 13.37 -2.77 -6.13
N SER A 82 13.34 -2.76 -4.79
CA SER A 82 14.31 -3.45 -3.95
C SER A 82 13.82 -3.56 -2.50
N GLY A 83 14.49 -4.39 -1.72
CA GLY A 83 14.31 -4.47 -0.27
C GLY A 83 13.25 -5.47 0.19
N VAL A 84 12.53 -6.10 -0.69
CA VAL A 84 11.47 -7.07 -0.34
C VAL A 84 11.94 -8.48 -0.72
N PRO A 85 11.81 -9.47 0.18
CA PRO A 85 12.30 -10.82 -0.08
C PRO A 85 11.40 -11.66 -1.02
N PHE A 86 10.40 -11.05 -1.61
CA PHE A 86 9.50 -11.72 -2.56
C PHE A 86 9.79 -11.24 -3.97
N PRO A 87 10.24 -12.12 -4.89
CA PRO A 87 10.53 -11.69 -6.27
C PRO A 87 9.26 -11.21 -6.96
N GLY A 88 9.38 -10.13 -7.74
CA GLY A 88 8.25 -9.54 -8.46
C GLY A 88 7.15 -9.01 -7.57
N TYR A 89 7.48 -8.61 -6.34
CA TYR A 89 6.50 -8.12 -5.38
C TYR A 89 5.83 -6.84 -5.85
N GLY A 90 4.51 -6.79 -5.71
CA GLY A 90 3.73 -5.59 -5.96
C GLY A 90 2.44 -5.61 -5.17
N GLY A 91 1.83 -4.44 -5.07
CA GLY A 91 0.55 -4.28 -4.39
C GLY A 91 -0.43 -3.48 -5.23
N GLU A 92 -1.70 -3.76 -5.06
CA GLU A 92 -2.77 -3.04 -5.71
C GLU A 92 -3.90 -2.83 -4.70
N VAL A 93 -4.33 -1.59 -4.55
CA VAL A 93 -5.41 -1.25 -3.64
C VAL A 93 -6.56 -0.67 -4.46
N ARG A 94 -7.71 -1.32 -4.39
CA ARG A 94 -8.93 -0.87 -5.05
C ARG A 94 -9.94 -0.43 -3.99
N LEU A 95 -10.52 0.75 -4.22
CA LEU A 95 -11.54 1.32 -3.34
C LEU A 95 -12.85 1.41 -4.10
N SER A 96 -13.96 1.04 -3.43
CA SER A 96 -15.30 1.20 -4.00
C SER A 96 -16.25 1.70 -2.93
N GLU A 97 -17.17 2.57 -3.35
CA GLU A 97 -18.20 3.10 -2.46
C GLU A 97 -19.25 2.05 -2.17
N THR A 98 -19.71 2.01 -0.92
CA THR A 98 -20.81 1.15 -0.49
C THR A 98 -21.82 1.99 0.28
N GLY A 99 -22.99 1.43 0.56
CA GLY A 99 -23.98 2.12 1.40
C GLY A 99 -23.50 2.36 2.83
N ALA A 100 -22.47 1.61 3.27
CA ALA A 100 -21.93 1.71 4.63
C ALA A 100 -20.61 2.50 4.69
N GLY A 101 -20.08 2.96 3.55
CA GLY A 101 -18.80 3.68 3.50
C GLY A 101 -17.96 3.26 2.31
N THR A 102 -16.77 2.74 2.55
CA THR A 102 -15.83 2.36 1.48
C THR A 102 -15.35 0.93 1.70
N GLN A 103 -15.39 0.13 0.64
CA GLN A 103 -14.76 -1.17 0.64
C GLN A 103 -13.32 -1.03 0.14
N ILE A 104 -12.38 -1.59 0.90
CA ILE A 104 -10.96 -1.66 0.56
C ILE A 104 -10.66 -3.08 0.12
N THR A 105 -10.09 -3.24 -1.06
CA THR A 105 -9.59 -4.53 -1.55
C THR A 105 -8.10 -4.39 -1.78
N TYR A 106 -7.30 -5.09 -0.97
CA TYR A 106 -5.85 -5.02 -1.01
C TYR A 106 -5.30 -6.33 -1.56
N THR A 107 -4.56 -6.27 -2.66
CA THR A 107 -3.97 -7.44 -3.31
C THR A 107 -2.45 -7.31 -3.31
N LEU A 108 -1.76 -8.33 -2.82
CA LEU A 108 -0.32 -8.44 -2.96
C LEU A 108 -0.01 -9.59 -3.93
N SER A 109 1.02 -9.40 -4.74
CA SER A 109 1.45 -10.40 -5.72
C SER A 109 2.95 -10.59 -5.69
N SER A 110 3.39 -11.76 -6.12
CA SER A 110 4.80 -12.12 -6.27
C SER A 110 4.90 -13.12 -7.41
N THR A 111 6.03 -13.12 -8.12
CA THR A 111 6.30 -14.12 -9.15
C THR A 111 6.75 -15.46 -8.55
N ALA A 112 7.02 -15.51 -7.23
CA ALA A 112 7.35 -16.75 -6.55
C ALA A 112 6.20 -17.76 -6.66
N SER A 113 6.53 -19.02 -6.89
CA SER A 113 5.55 -20.10 -7.03
C SER A 113 5.55 -21.07 -5.86
N PHE A 114 6.33 -20.81 -4.81
CA PHE A 114 6.43 -21.70 -3.66
C PHE A 114 5.20 -21.57 -2.75
N PRO A 115 4.55 -22.68 -2.38
CA PRO A 115 3.42 -22.61 -1.44
C PRO A 115 3.77 -21.95 -0.11
N LEU A 116 5.03 -22.04 0.33
CA LEU A 116 5.50 -21.47 1.59
C LEU A 116 5.50 -19.93 1.58
N VAL A 117 5.43 -19.29 0.42
CA VAL A 117 5.38 -17.82 0.30
C VAL A 117 3.97 -17.29 0.53
N LYS A 118 2.95 -18.10 0.27
CA LYS A 118 1.55 -17.66 0.32
C LYS A 118 1.13 -17.20 1.72
N ALA A 119 1.45 -17.97 2.75
CA ALA A 119 1.05 -17.63 4.11
C ALA A 119 1.67 -16.34 4.63
N PRO A 120 3.00 -16.12 4.54
CA PRO A 120 3.57 -14.83 4.95
C PRO A 120 3.08 -13.67 4.09
N LEU A 121 2.89 -13.86 2.79
CA LEU A 121 2.37 -12.83 1.91
C LEU A 121 0.94 -12.44 2.31
N ALA A 122 0.10 -13.42 2.62
CA ALA A 122 -1.27 -13.19 3.08
C ALA A 122 -1.29 -12.45 4.43
N ALA A 123 -0.39 -12.78 5.34
CA ALA A 123 -0.28 -12.11 6.63
C ALA A 123 0.11 -10.63 6.45
N ILE A 124 1.08 -10.35 5.58
CA ILE A 124 1.49 -8.98 5.27
C ILE A 124 0.31 -8.21 4.65
N CYS A 125 -0.41 -8.82 3.73
CA CYS A 125 -1.57 -8.22 3.09
C CYS A 125 -2.62 -7.80 4.11
N GLN A 126 -2.93 -8.66 5.07
CA GLN A 126 -3.87 -8.36 6.15
C GLN A 126 -3.39 -7.18 7.00
N VAL A 127 -2.11 -7.16 7.36
CA VAL A 127 -1.53 -6.09 8.18
C VAL A 127 -1.62 -4.76 7.44
N LEU A 128 -1.20 -4.72 6.17
CA LEU A 128 -1.22 -3.50 5.37
C LEU A 128 -2.64 -2.97 5.21
N MET A 129 -3.59 -3.83 4.93
CA MET A 129 -5.00 -3.45 4.79
C MET A 129 -5.53 -2.86 6.10
N ARG A 130 -5.24 -3.50 7.24
CA ARG A 130 -5.71 -3.02 8.55
C ARG A 130 -5.09 -1.69 8.92
N MET A 131 -3.81 -1.50 8.61
CA MET A 131 -3.12 -0.23 8.85
C MET A 131 -3.76 0.89 8.03
N LEU A 132 -4.06 0.64 6.75
CA LEU A 132 -4.75 1.61 5.90
C LEU A 132 -6.14 1.92 6.44
N ALA A 133 -6.92 0.90 6.81
CA ALA A 133 -8.26 1.07 7.35
C ALA A 133 -8.24 1.93 8.62
N ARG A 134 -7.28 1.70 9.51
CA ARG A 134 -7.11 2.47 10.73
C ARG A 134 -6.73 3.92 10.43
N ALA A 135 -5.79 4.13 9.52
CA ALA A 135 -5.34 5.46 9.13
C ALA A 135 -6.50 6.28 8.54
N ALA A 136 -7.30 5.67 7.68
CA ALA A 136 -8.46 6.31 7.08
C ALA A 136 -9.51 6.69 8.14
N THR A 137 -9.77 5.79 9.08
CA THR A 137 -10.74 6.03 10.16
C THR A 137 -10.30 7.18 11.07
N LYS A 138 -9.01 7.30 11.33
CA LYS A 138 -8.48 8.39 12.17
C LYS A 138 -8.53 9.75 11.49
N ARG A 139 -8.54 9.80 10.16
CA ARG A 139 -8.60 11.06 9.39
C ARG A 139 -10.00 11.69 9.42
N ASN A 140 -11.03 10.90 9.68
CA ASN A 140 -12.42 11.35 9.61
C ASN A 140 -12.88 12.04 10.89
#